data_798e0889ab0627fa0c87f2438f78e411
#
_entry.id   798e0889ab0627fa0c87f2438f78e411
#
_cell.length_a   1.000
_cell.length_b   1.000
_cell.length_c   1.000
_cell.angle_alpha   90.00
_cell.angle_beta   90.00
_cell.angle_gamma   90.00
#
_symmetry.space_group_name_H-M   'P 1'
#
loop_
_entity.id
_entity.type
_entity.pdbx_description
1 polymer ?
#
loop_
_entity_poly.entity_id
_entity_poly.type
_entity_poly.pdbx_seq_one_letter_code
_entity_poly.pdbx_strand_id
1 'polypeptide(L)'
;QFVIESGDMAVAEMSGNSLCVSIWGSGPLPNYEMFSVDDACAMLRKASLPEAIMIDASHANSRKKPNLQVAVSEDIASQVERGDHRIVGLMLEGFIEGVRQDVVNIDDLEYGKSITDPCMDWDQTAATLHHLAQAVERRRVAS
;
A
#
# COMPACT_ATOMS: atom_id res chain seq x y z
N GLN A 1 8.82 10.92 -12.97
CA GLN A 1 7.97 10.21 -12.01
C GLN A 1 6.91 9.48 -12.81
N PHE A 2 6.90 8.15 -12.72
CA PHE A 2 5.89 7.34 -13.37
C PHE A 2 4.83 7.00 -12.33
N VAL A 3 3.58 7.22 -12.65
CA VAL A 3 2.45 6.72 -11.87
C VAL A 3 1.76 5.68 -12.75
N ILE A 4 1.77 4.42 -12.32
CA ILE A 4 0.95 3.39 -12.93
C ILE A 4 -0.27 3.24 -12.03
N GLU A 5 -1.39 3.78 -12.44
CA GLU A 5 -2.66 3.47 -11.83
C GLU A 5 -3.20 2.17 -12.44
N SER A 6 -3.39 1.18 -11.58
CA SER A 6 -3.89 -0.12 -11.98
C SER A 6 -5.41 -0.11 -12.14
N GLY A 7 -5.82 -0.05 -13.31
CA GLY A 7 -7.20 -0.18 -13.74
C GLY A 7 -7.25 -0.09 -15.25
N ASP A 8 -6.56 0.90 -15.77
CA ASP A 8 -6.17 1.01 -17.17
C ASP A 8 -4.68 1.34 -17.18
N MET A 9 -3.88 0.48 -17.80
CA MET A 9 -2.44 0.63 -17.88
C MET A 9 -2.07 1.88 -18.69
N ALA A 10 -1.93 3.00 -18.02
CA ALA A 10 -1.33 4.19 -18.59
C ALA A 10 0.05 4.39 -17.96
N VAL A 11 1.10 4.18 -18.74
CA VAL A 11 2.45 4.63 -18.36
C VAL A 11 2.58 6.08 -18.80
N ALA A 12 2.54 7.00 -17.86
CA ALA A 12 2.82 8.41 -18.13
C ALA A 12 4.31 8.70 -17.85
N GLU A 13 5.06 9.09 -18.87
CA GLU A 13 6.43 9.54 -18.73
C GLU A 13 6.46 10.99 -18.23
N MET A 14 6.96 11.21 -17.00
CA MET A 14 7.23 12.54 -16.47
C MET A 14 8.73 12.75 -16.34
N SER A 15 9.27 13.74 -17.05
CA SER A 15 10.68 14.07 -17.03
C SER A 15 11.14 14.62 -15.68
N GLY A 16 12.23 14.10 -15.11
CA GLY A 16 13.02 14.78 -14.11
C GLY A 16 13.29 14.10 -12.77
N ASN A 17 12.90 12.84 -12.51
CA ASN A 17 13.30 12.15 -11.30
C ASN A 17 13.76 10.72 -11.58
N SER A 18 14.97 10.38 -11.13
CA SER A 18 15.54 9.04 -11.29
C SER A 18 15.00 8.01 -10.29
N LEU A 19 14.20 8.44 -9.29
CA LEU A 19 13.55 7.57 -8.32
C LEU A 19 12.07 7.40 -8.72
N CYS A 20 11.81 6.41 -9.53
CA CYS A 20 10.45 6.02 -9.91
C CYS A 20 9.98 4.88 -9.02
N VAL A 21 8.87 5.06 -8.34
CA VAL A 21 8.15 4.02 -7.61
C VAL A 21 6.75 3.95 -8.21
N SER A 22 6.34 2.74 -8.59
CA SER A 22 4.98 2.51 -9.06
C SER A 22 4.08 2.21 -7.86
N ILE A 23 2.97 2.94 -7.73
CA ILE A 23 1.95 2.68 -6.71
C ILE A 23 0.94 1.68 -7.29
N TRP A 24 0.69 0.61 -6.55
CA TRP A 24 -0.13 -0.50 -6.98
C TRP A 24 -1.27 -0.74 -6.00
N GLY A 25 -2.54 -0.67 -6.44
CA GLY A 25 -3.68 -0.91 -5.54
C GLY A 25 -4.97 -0.18 -5.86
N SER A 26 -5.00 0.64 -6.92
CA SER A 26 -6.20 1.45 -7.27
C SER A 26 -7.16 0.76 -8.25
N GLY A 27 -6.91 -0.50 -8.62
CA GLY A 27 -7.77 -1.26 -9.55
C GLY A 27 -9.11 -1.69 -8.97
N PRO A 28 -10.00 -2.27 -9.78
CA PRO A 28 -11.31 -2.74 -9.33
C PRO A 28 -11.23 -3.99 -8.44
N LEU A 29 -10.11 -4.69 -8.46
CA LEU A 29 -9.85 -5.93 -7.70
C LEU A 29 -8.55 -5.80 -6.90
N PRO A 30 -8.43 -6.53 -5.76
CA PRO A 30 -7.17 -6.66 -5.04
C PRO A 30 -6.05 -7.17 -5.95
N ASN A 31 -4.84 -6.64 -5.76
CA ASN A 31 -3.67 -6.95 -6.58
C ASN A 31 -2.34 -6.86 -5.80
N TYR A 32 -2.33 -7.23 -4.53
CA TYR A 32 -1.16 -7.20 -3.64
C TYR A 32 -0.44 -8.55 -3.54
N GLU A 33 -1.07 -9.62 -4.01
CA GLU A 33 -0.52 -10.97 -3.95
C GLU A 33 0.69 -11.13 -4.87
N MET A 34 1.54 -12.11 -4.59
CA MET A 34 2.81 -12.37 -5.28
C MET A 34 2.67 -12.39 -6.82
N PHE A 35 1.62 -13.03 -7.37
CA PHE A 35 1.41 -13.08 -8.81
C PHE A 35 1.12 -11.71 -9.40
N SER A 36 0.36 -10.87 -8.71
CA SER A 36 0.10 -9.50 -9.15
C SER A 36 1.36 -8.64 -9.12
N VAL A 37 2.23 -8.85 -8.12
CA VAL A 37 3.56 -8.23 -8.05
C VAL A 37 4.44 -8.68 -9.21
N ASP A 38 4.43 -9.97 -9.54
CA ASP A 38 5.18 -10.52 -10.69
C ASP A 38 4.72 -9.91 -12.02
N ASP A 39 3.41 -9.82 -12.24
CA ASP A 39 2.83 -9.21 -13.44
C ASP A 39 3.20 -7.72 -13.56
N ALA A 40 3.09 -6.97 -12.46
CA ALA A 40 3.48 -5.56 -12.42
C ALA A 40 4.96 -5.37 -12.74
N CYS A 41 5.83 -6.19 -12.13
CA CYS A 41 7.27 -6.14 -12.41
C CYS A 41 7.62 -6.52 -13.85
N ALA A 42 6.91 -7.51 -14.42
CA ALA A 42 7.09 -7.87 -15.81
C ALA A 42 6.74 -6.70 -16.75
N MET A 43 5.70 -5.92 -16.42
CA MET A 43 5.33 -4.72 -17.17
C MET A 43 6.38 -3.62 -17.05
N LEU A 44 6.87 -3.36 -15.82
CA LEU A 44 7.95 -2.39 -15.59
C LEU A 44 9.21 -2.76 -16.36
N ARG A 45 9.60 -4.03 -16.34
CA ARG A 45 10.75 -4.55 -17.09
C ARG A 45 10.57 -4.36 -18.59
N LYS A 46 9.38 -4.66 -19.13
CA LYS A 46 9.06 -4.43 -20.55
C LYS A 46 9.15 -2.96 -20.94
N ALA A 47 8.82 -2.05 -20.02
CA ALA A 47 8.97 -0.62 -20.21
C ALA A 47 10.39 -0.09 -19.93
N SER A 48 11.35 -0.96 -19.62
CA SER A 48 12.73 -0.60 -19.21
C SER A 48 12.77 0.28 -17.96
N LEU A 49 11.84 0.05 -17.03
CA LEU A 49 11.74 0.75 -15.75
C LEU A 49 12.25 -0.12 -14.60
N PRO A 50 12.73 0.48 -13.49
CA PRO A 50 13.07 -0.27 -12.28
C PRO A 50 11.87 -1.06 -11.74
N GLU A 51 12.11 -2.31 -11.35
CA GLU A 51 11.11 -3.16 -10.70
C GLU A 51 10.99 -2.76 -9.23
N ALA A 52 10.42 -1.59 -8.97
CA ALA A 52 10.23 -1.02 -7.64
C ALA A 52 8.76 -0.63 -7.46
N ILE A 53 8.08 -1.31 -6.54
CA ILE A 53 6.64 -1.19 -6.33
C ILE A 53 6.37 -0.73 -4.91
N MET A 54 5.50 0.28 -4.76
CA MET A 54 4.82 0.60 -3.51
C MET A 54 3.41 0.04 -3.58
N ILE A 55 3.01 -0.78 -2.62
CA ILE A 55 1.68 -1.38 -2.59
C ILE A 55 0.78 -0.54 -1.70
N ASP A 56 -0.36 -0.15 -2.22
CA ASP A 56 -1.44 0.47 -1.46
C ASP A 56 -2.23 -0.63 -0.75
N ALA A 57 -2.11 -0.74 0.57
CA ALA A 57 -2.82 -1.72 1.37
C ALA A 57 -4.26 -1.31 1.70
N SER A 58 -4.65 -0.07 1.38
CA SER A 58 -6.01 0.47 1.53
C SER A 58 -6.89 0.23 0.28
N HIS A 59 -7.77 1.12 -0.02
CA HIS A 59 -8.63 1.20 -1.23
C HIS A 59 -9.13 -0.16 -1.74
N ALA A 60 -8.81 -0.54 -2.98
CA ALA A 60 -9.25 -1.78 -3.58
C ALA A 60 -8.68 -3.02 -2.88
N ASN A 61 -7.43 -2.96 -2.45
CA ASN A 61 -6.75 -4.07 -1.80
C ASN A 61 -7.40 -4.47 -0.47
N SER A 62 -7.86 -3.49 0.32
CA SER A 62 -8.64 -3.73 1.54
C SER A 62 -10.16 -3.69 1.33
N ARG A 63 -10.63 -3.47 0.11
CA ARG A 63 -12.06 -3.23 -0.19
C ARG A 63 -12.64 -2.10 0.67
N LYS A 64 -11.84 -1.07 0.94
CA LYS A 64 -12.15 0.07 1.81
C LYS A 64 -12.56 -0.33 3.25
N LYS A 65 -12.05 -1.45 3.76
CA LYS A 65 -12.28 -1.92 5.12
C LYS A 65 -10.98 -1.83 5.92
N PRO A 66 -10.90 -0.99 6.97
CA PRO A 66 -9.66 -0.76 7.71
C PRO A 66 -9.01 -2.04 8.26
N ASN A 67 -9.82 -2.93 8.85
CA ASN A 67 -9.33 -4.20 9.37
C ASN A 67 -8.73 -5.13 8.30
N LEU A 68 -9.09 -4.99 7.03
CA LEU A 68 -8.48 -5.76 5.94
C LEU A 68 -7.13 -5.19 5.53
N GLN A 69 -6.80 -3.92 5.83
CA GLN A 69 -5.45 -3.40 5.62
C GLN A 69 -4.41 -4.17 6.43
N VAL A 70 -4.77 -4.62 7.64
CA VAL A 70 -3.90 -5.47 8.47
C VAL A 70 -3.59 -6.78 7.74
N ALA A 71 -4.62 -7.49 7.26
CA ALA A 71 -4.43 -8.76 6.54
C ALA A 71 -3.62 -8.60 5.23
N VAL A 72 -3.88 -7.53 4.47
CA VAL A 72 -3.09 -7.18 3.28
C VAL A 72 -1.63 -6.94 3.66
N SER A 73 -1.38 -6.20 4.73
CA SER A 73 -0.03 -5.89 5.21
C SER A 73 0.70 -7.14 5.71
N GLU A 74 0.01 -8.09 6.31
CA GLU A 74 0.57 -9.38 6.74
C GLU A 74 1.03 -10.22 5.54
N ASP A 75 0.24 -10.27 4.47
CA ASP A 75 0.63 -10.96 3.23
C ASP A 75 1.87 -10.30 2.61
N ILE A 76 1.86 -8.97 2.47
CA ILE A 76 3.00 -8.22 1.95
C ILE A 76 4.24 -8.40 2.83
N ALA A 77 4.10 -8.37 4.16
CA ALA A 77 5.20 -8.65 5.09
C ALA A 77 5.79 -10.04 4.84
N SER A 78 4.96 -11.04 4.59
CA SER A 78 5.41 -12.39 4.25
C SER A 78 6.19 -12.45 2.93
N GLN A 79 5.76 -11.72 1.91
CA GLN A 79 6.50 -11.61 0.64
C GLN A 79 7.86 -10.94 0.86
N VAL A 80 7.91 -9.83 1.60
CA VAL A 80 9.14 -9.12 1.96
C VAL A 80 10.10 -10.03 2.73
N GLU A 81 9.61 -10.74 3.74
CA GLU A 81 10.40 -11.66 4.55
C GLU A 81 11.03 -12.80 3.73
N ARG A 82 10.30 -13.29 2.71
CA ARG A 82 10.79 -14.32 1.78
C ARG A 82 11.80 -13.80 0.76
N GLY A 83 12.16 -12.52 0.81
CA GLY A 83 13.22 -11.94 0.01
C GLY A 83 12.76 -11.13 -1.20
N ASP A 84 11.48 -10.78 -1.32
CA ASP A 84 11.06 -9.91 -2.41
C ASP A 84 11.56 -8.47 -2.19
N HIS A 85 12.58 -8.09 -2.98
CA HIS A 85 13.20 -6.77 -2.95
C HIS A 85 12.49 -5.74 -3.84
N ARG A 86 11.53 -6.17 -4.65
CA ARG A 86 10.79 -5.31 -5.57
C ARG A 86 9.75 -4.48 -4.82
N ILE A 87 9.26 -4.99 -3.67
CA ILE A 87 8.39 -4.25 -2.79
C ILE A 87 9.25 -3.30 -1.95
N VAL A 88 9.17 -2.00 -2.28
CA VAL A 88 9.98 -0.95 -1.66
C VAL A 88 9.22 -0.12 -0.63
N GLY A 89 7.90 -0.25 -0.56
CA GLY A 89 7.07 0.45 0.40
C GLY A 89 5.62 0.00 0.40
N LEU A 90 4.90 0.45 1.44
CA LEU A 90 3.45 0.31 1.55
C LEU A 90 2.82 1.67 1.81
N MET A 91 1.57 1.81 1.37
CA MET A 91 0.68 2.89 1.79
C MET A 91 -0.40 2.31 2.70
N LEU A 92 -0.64 2.96 3.83
CA LEU A 92 -1.64 2.61 4.84
C LEU A 92 -2.48 3.83 5.17
N GLU A 93 -3.77 3.62 5.38
CA GLU A 93 -4.67 4.64 5.91
C GLU A 93 -4.90 4.38 7.40
N GLY A 94 -4.20 5.14 8.24
CA GLY A 94 -4.30 5.11 9.69
C GLY A 94 -4.57 6.51 10.25
N PHE A 95 -5.32 6.57 11.35
CA PHE A 95 -5.59 7.81 12.07
C PHE A 95 -5.63 7.56 13.58
N ILE A 96 -6.00 8.57 14.39
CA ILE A 96 -6.03 8.41 15.85
C ILE A 96 -7.14 7.43 16.24
N GLU A 97 -8.37 7.71 15.76
CA GLU A 97 -9.53 6.85 15.95
C GLU A 97 -9.84 6.07 14.67
N GLY A 98 -10.28 4.84 14.84
CA GLY A 98 -10.60 3.96 13.72
C GLY A 98 -11.86 4.34 12.97
N VAL A 99 -12.01 3.78 11.77
CA VAL A 99 -13.11 3.96 10.84
C VAL A 99 -13.24 5.40 10.32
N ARG A 100 -14.46 5.88 10.06
CA ARG A 100 -14.74 7.24 9.59
C ARG A 100 -16.03 7.76 10.20
N GLN A 101 -16.26 9.05 10.07
CA GLN A 101 -17.51 9.74 10.41
C GLN A 101 -18.03 10.55 9.23
N ASP A 102 -19.34 10.77 9.20
CA ASP A 102 -19.95 11.67 8.22
C ASP A 102 -19.97 13.11 8.75
N VAL A 103 -19.74 14.07 7.87
CA VAL A 103 -19.80 15.50 8.20
C VAL A 103 -21.25 15.96 8.03
N VAL A 104 -22.01 15.91 9.12
CA VAL A 104 -23.38 16.45 9.16
C VAL A 104 -23.36 17.87 9.75
N ASN A 105 -22.68 18.04 10.88
CA ASN A 105 -22.45 19.33 11.52
C ASN A 105 -21.00 19.35 12.02
N ILE A 106 -20.28 20.44 11.79
CA ILE A 106 -18.86 20.57 12.17
C ILE A 106 -18.68 20.50 13.67
N ASP A 107 -19.62 21.03 14.44
CA ASP A 107 -19.54 21.07 15.92
C ASP A 107 -19.72 19.69 16.56
N ASP A 108 -20.24 18.70 15.81
CA ASP A 108 -20.48 17.32 16.30
C ASP A 108 -19.35 16.35 15.90
N LEU A 109 -18.30 16.84 15.25
CA LEU A 109 -17.21 15.99 14.80
C LEU A 109 -16.39 15.44 15.97
N GLU A 110 -16.15 14.13 15.92
CA GLU A 110 -15.27 13.43 16.85
C GLU A 110 -13.81 13.72 16.48
N TYR A 111 -13.05 14.23 17.45
CA TYR A 111 -11.62 14.52 17.23
C TYR A 111 -10.84 13.24 16.94
N GLY A 112 -9.94 13.32 15.96
CA GLY A 112 -9.07 12.20 15.59
C GLY A 112 -9.70 11.13 14.71
N LYS A 113 -10.93 11.32 14.24
CA LYS A 113 -11.66 10.41 13.38
C LYS A 113 -11.77 10.93 11.95
N SER A 114 -11.47 10.10 10.97
CA SER A 114 -11.48 10.48 9.54
C SER A 114 -12.85 10.94 9.07
N ILE A 115 -12.87 11.96 8.21
CA ILE A 115 -14.06 12.46 7.51
C ILE A 115 -14.06 12.07 6.02
N THR A 116 -13.05 11.34 5.58
CA THR A 116 -12.88 10.85 4.20
C THR A 116 -13.00 9.32 4.17
N ASP A 117 -11.93 8.61 3.93
CA ASP A 117 -11.93 7.15 3.90
C ASP A 117 -11.76 6.54 5.31
N PRO A 118 -12.28 5.31 5.52
CA PRO A 118 -12.16 4.63 6.79
C PRO A 118 -10.70 4.25 7.08
N CYS A 119 -10.19 4.64 8.26
CA CYS A 119 -8.82 4.40 8.68
C CYS A 119 -8.73 3.30 9.75
N MET A 120 -7.56 2.66 9.85
CA MET A 120 -7.16 1.92 11.06
C MET A 120 -7.00 2.91 12.21
N ASP A 121 -7.24 2.47 13.44
CA ASP A 121 -6.86 3.25 14.62
C ASP A 121 -5.34 3.26 14.84
N TRP A 122 -4.92 4.04 15.84
CA TRP A 122 -3.50 4.18 16.17
C TRP A 122 -2.85 2.84 16.56
N ASP A 123 -3.51 2.05 17.40
CA ASP A 123 -2.93 0.80 17.90
C ASP A 123 -2.78 -0.25 16.79
N GLN A 124 -3.78 -0.38 15.93
CA GLN A 124 -3.71 -1.23 14.73
C GLN A 124 -2.59 -0.79 13.79
N THR A 125 -2.47 0.52 13.56
CA THR A 125 -1.43 1.10 12.70
C THR A 125 -0.05 0.83 13.27
N ALA A 126 0.17 1.09 14.55
CA ALA A 126 1.45 0.86 15.21
C ALA A 126 1.85 -0.62 15.21
N ALA A 127 0.91 -1.52 15.49
CA ALA A 127 1.16 -2.97 15.45
C ALA A 127 1.53 -3.43 14.03
N THR A 128 0.82 -2.94 13.00
CA THR A 128 1.09 -3.26 11.60
C THR A 128 2.47 -2.77 11.16
N LEU A 129 2.84 -1.54 11.51
CA LEU A 129 4.18 -0.99 11.22
C LEU A 129 5.28 -1.79 11.91
N HIS A 130 5.08 -2.20 13.16
CA HIS A 130 6.04 -3.03 13.88
C HIS A 130 6.24 -4.40 13.20
N HIS A 131 5.16 -5.04 12.77
CA HIS A 131 5.21 -6.30 12.03
C HIS A 131 5.98 -6.18 10.70
N LEU A 132 5.70 -5.12 9.93
CA LEU A 132 6.40 -4.82 8.68
C LEU A 132 7.90 -4.56 8.92
N ALA A 133 8.25 -3.82 9.98
CA ALA A 133 9.65 -3.60 10.34
C ALA A 133 10.39 -4.90 10.61
N GLN A 134 9.76 -5.82 11.36
CA GLN A 134 10.34 -7.15 11.62
C GLN A 134 10.54 -7.97 10.34
N ALA A 135 9.60 -7.92 9.39
CA ALA A 135 9.74 -8.59 8.09
C ALA A 135 10.96 -8.06 7.30
N VAL A 136 11.16 -6.74 7.30
CA VAL A 136 12.34 -6.10 6.67
C VAL A 136 13.64 -6.52 7.36
N GLU A 137 13.65 -6.58 8.70
CA GLU A 137 14.81 -7.06 9.45
C GLU A 137 15.15 -8.51 9.10
N ARG A 138 14.16 -9.40 9.08
CA ARG A 138 14.36 -10.81 8.70
C ARG A 138 14.88 -10.94 7.28
N ARG A 139 14.38 -10.17 6.33
CA ARG A 139 14.90 -10.13 4.95
C ARG A 139 16.37 -9.75 4.92
N ARG A 140 16.78 -8.72 5.67
CA ARG A 140 18.18 -8.25 5.73
C ARG A 140 19.15 -9.28 6.30
N VAL A 141 18.68 -10.10 7.22
CA VAL A 141 19.51 -11.16 7.83
C VAL A 141 19.65 -12.37 6.90
N ALA A 142 18.66 -12.62 6.05
CA ALA A 142 18.65 -13.74 5.11
C ALA A 142 19.37 -13.45 3.78
N SER A 143 19.70 -12.19 3.49
CA SER A 143 20.43 -11.72 2.30
C SER A 143 21.92 -11.68 2.55
#